data_3b373cfa4fa3a02926e7ea7c3a90f817
#
_entry.id   3b373cfa4fa3a02926e7ea7c3a90f817
#
_cell.length_a   1.000
_cell.length_b   1.000
_cell.length_c   1.000
_cell.angle_alpha   90.00
_cell.angle_beta   90.00
_cell.angle_gamma   90.00
#
_symmetry.space_group_name_H-M   'P 1'
#
loop_
_entity.id
_entity.type
_entity.pdbx_description
1 polymer ?
#
loop_
_entity_poly.entity_id
_entity_poly.type
_entity_poly.pdbx_seq_one_letter_code
_entity_poly.pdbx_strand_id
1 'polypeptide(L)'
;MSIWFWYALMAVGLGGMVWCAKNQRRVANAQLYSVICLVVVAISAVMALTSFFGDGELEQSIENAKQFELAKVDQIADFVNKNHAGQKVVVLIKSDMLNPSEHQIDTLKEFSSRVQGQVTLLEPVVLQITDPSTLQPEDPESGEMPYIPSPEEELNAKKFNDKFKECKAAGADVVVNFAGMPAMPEDTQKLIIWRWGTKDPKVVLAEIMEMNFDPKSLLGPVSAFVASKPDAQFDYLKDTAPENFKEAFDLRYVIVTKENAPNVLDENGMIKSGLK
;
A
#
# COMPACT_ATOMS: atom_id res chain seq x y z
N MET A 1 16.18 -7.66 -27.02
CA MET A 1 17.48 -8.34 -27.07
C MET A 1 17.47 -9.45 -26.02
N SER A 2 18.07 -10.65 -26.22
CA SER A 2 17.97 -11.74 -25.25
C SER A 2 18.71 -11.41 -23.96
N ILE A 3 18.15 -11.72 -22.79
CA ILE A 3 18.76 -11.52 -21.46
C ILE A 3 20.16 -12.20 -21.37
N TRP A 4 20.34 -13.31 -22.06
CA TRP A 4 21.61 -14.02 -22.14
C TRP A 4 22.75 -13.21 -22.76
N PHE A 5 22.42 -12.28 -23.66
CA PHE A 5 23.39 -11.36 -24.23
C PHE A 5 23.97 -10.42 -23.17
N TRP A 6 23.13 -9.90 -22.30
CA TRP A 6 23.55 -8.99 -21.22
C TRP A 6 24.38 -9.71 -20.16
N TYR A 7 24.02 -10.95 -19.81
CA TYR A 7 24.84 -11.77 -18.92
C TYR A 7 26.21 -12.12 -19.51
N ALA A 8 26.28 -12.43 -20.79
CA ALA A 8 27.54 -12.68 -21.47
C ALA A 8 28.44 -11.42 -21.48
N LEU A 9 27.85 -10.24 -21.76
CA LEU A 9 28.57 -8.97 -21.77
C LEU A 9 29.09 -8.61 -20.37
N MET A 10 28.30 -8.87 -19.34
CA MET A 10 28.69 -8.69 -17.93
C MET A 10 29.86 -9.60 -17.55
N ALA A 11 29.82 -10.86 -17.94
CA ALA A 11 30.91 -11.83 -17.70
C ALA A 11 32.20 -11.40 -18.38
N VAL A 12 32.14 -10.94 -19.65
CA VAL A 12 33.30 -10.40 -20.38
C VAL A 12 33.87 -9.15 -19.69
N GLY A 13 32.99 -8.23 -19.24
CA GLY A 13 33.43 -7.04 -18.53
C GLY A 13 34.15 -7.37 -17.20
N LEU A 14 33.59 -8.29 -16.40
CA LEU A 14 34.21 -8.77 -15.17
C LEU A 14 35.56 -9.46 -15.45
N GLY A 15 35.61 -10.31 -16.46
CA GLY A 15 36.85 -10.96 -16.91
C GLY A 15 37.93 -9.96 -17.33
N GLY A 16 37.53 -8.90 -18.06
CA GLY A 16 38.38 -7.77 -18.44
C GLY A 16 38.95 -7.03 -17.25
N MET A 17 38.12 -6.75 -16.22
CA MET A 17 38.55 -6.10 -14.98
C MET A 17 39.61 -6.93 -14.25
N VAL A 18 39.38 -8.25 -14.10
CA VAL A 18 40.31 -9.14 -13.42
C VAL A 18 41.65 -9.22 -14.22
N TRP A 19 41.57 -9.26 -15.55
CA TRP A 19 42.76 -9.27 -16.41
C TRP A 19 43.55 -7.96 -16.28
N CYS A 20 42.87 -6.80 -16.32
CA CYS A 20 43.49 -5.49 -16.10
C CYS A 20 44.18 -5.38 -14.75
N ALA A 21 43.51 -5.86 -13.67
CA ALA A 21 44.09 -5.87 -12.33
C ALA A 21 45.38 -6.72 -12.24
N LYS A 22 45.39 -7.91 -12.86
CA LYS A 22 46.57 -8.76 -12.89
C LYS A 22 47.73 -8.16 -13.70
N ASN A 23 47.42 -7.40 -14.77
CA ASN A 23 48.43 -6.89 -15.69
C ASN A 23 48.71 -5.40 -15.51
N GLN A 24 48.29 -4.79 -14.38
CA GLN A 24 48.40 -3.37 -14.11
C GLN A 24 49.85 -2.81 -14.25
N ARG A 25 50.87 -3.63 -13.96
CA ARG A 25 52.29 -3.26 -14.13
C ARG A 25 52.85 -3.43 -15.55
N ARG A 26 52.12 -4.12 -16.44
CA ARG A 26 52.60 -4.45 -17.79
C ARG A 26 51.87 -3.72 -18.91
N VAL A 27 50.67 -3.23 -18.64
CA VAL A 27 49.82 -2.60 -19.62
C VAL A 27 49.69 -1.11 -19.30
N ALA A 28 50.13 -0.26 -20.20
CA ALA A 28 49.89 1.15 -20.10
C ALA A 28 48.36 1.41 -20.08
N ASN A 29 47.90 2.27 -19.19
CA ASN A 29 46.49 2.61 -19.01
C ASN A 29 45.56 1.47 -18.54
N ALA A 30 46.09 0.43 -17.87
CA ALA A 30 45.29 -0.67 -17.34
C ALA A 30 44.14 -0.17 -16.43
N GLN A 31 44.35 0.93 -15.69
CA GLN A 31 43.30 1.56 -14.88
C GLN A 31 42.15 2.11 -15.73
N LEU A 32 42.46 2.77 -16.87
CA LEU A 32 41.45 3.29 -17.79
C LEU A 32 40.59 2.15 -18.36
N TYR A 33 41.24 1.05 -18.79
CA TYR A 33 40.52 -0.13 -19.29
C TYR A 33 39.66 -0.78 -18.21
N SER A 34 40.12 -0.82 -16.95
CA SER A 34 39.32 -1.32 -15.84
C SER A 34 38.06 -0.49 -15.61
N VAL A 35 38.17 0.84 -15.67
CA VAL A 35 37.01 1.74 -15.56
C VAL A 35 36.03 1.53 -16.72
N ILE A 36 36.52 1.38 -17.94
CA ILE A 36 35.66 1.08 -19.10
C ILE A 36 34.91 -0.26 -18.90
N CYS A 37 35.60 -1.29 -18.44
CA CYS A 37 34.97 -2.58 -18.11
C CYS A 37 33.92 -2.43 -17.02
N LEU A 38 34.17 -1.63 -15.99
CA LEU A 38 33.19 -1.37 -14.92
C LEU A 38 31.93 -0.70 -15.46
N VAL A 39 32.07 0.30 -16.33
CA VAL A 39 30.95 0.97 -16.98
C VAL A 39 30.14 -0.01 -17.84
N VAL A 40 30.81 -0.89 -18.59
CA VAL A 40 30.14 -1.92 -19.38
C VAL A 40 29.37 -2.89 -18.50
N VAL A 41 29.95 -3.32 -17.37
CA VAL A 41 29.27 -4.19 -16.39
C VAL A 41 28.04 -3.50 -15.82
N ALA A 42 28.17 -2.23 -15.42
CA ALA A 42 27.06 -1.46 -14.85
C ALA A 42 25.91 -1.30 -15.86
N ILE A 43 26.20 -0.89 -17.09
CA ILE A 43 25.20 -0.79 -18.16
C ILE A 43 24.54 -2.14 -18.44
N SER A 44 25.35 -3.21 -18.53
CA SER A 44 24.81 -4.56 -18.79
C SER A 44 23.93 -5.06 -17.65
N ALA A 45 24.25 -4.72 -16.40
CA ALA A 45 23.43 -5.07 -15.24
C ALA A 45 22.07 -4.34 -15.28
N VAL A 46 22.06 -3.04 -15.58
CA VAL A 46 20.82 -2.26 -15.75
C VAL A 46 19.97 -2.84 -16.87
N MET A 47 20.59 -3.11 -18.05
CA MET A 47 19.86 -3.64 -19.20
C MET A 47 19.40 -5.09 -18.99
N ALA A 48 20.11 -5.89 -18.20
CA ALA A 48 19.65 -7.23 -17.82
C ALA A 48 18.44 -7.14 -16.88
N LEU A 49 18.45 -6.21 -15.93
CA LEU A 49 17.31 -5.96 -15.04
C LEU A 49 16.09 -5.47 -15.82
N THR A 50 16.24 -4.49 -16.71
CA THR A 50 15.12 -4.02 -17.55
C THR A 50 14.61 -5.09 -18.52
N SER A 51 15.49 -6.01 -18.98
CA SER A 51 15.07 -7.14 -19.83
C SER A 51 14.42 -8.28 -19.03
N PHE A 52 14.69 -8.35 -17.74
CA PHE A 52 14.07 -9.34 -16.84
C PHE A 52 12.67 -8.88 -16.41
N PHE A 53 12.54 -7.62 -16.07
CA PHE A 53 11.25 -6.94 -15.91
C PHE A 53 10.98 -6.30 -17.28
N GLY A 54 10.32 -7.01 -18.21
CA GLY A 54 9.92 -6.39 -19.48
C GLY A 54 9.24 -5.03 -19.19
N ASP A 55 9.64 -3.97 -19.89
CA ASP A 55 9.09 -2.62 -19.63
C ASP A 55 7.54 -2.63 -19.58
N GLY A 56 6.90 -3.50 -20.38
CA GLY A 56 5.45 -3.68 -20.38
C GLY A 56 4.89 -4.45 -19.17
N GLU A 57 5.61 -5.39 -18.60
CA GLU A 57 5.12 -6.18 -17.44
C GLU A 57 5.08 -5.35 -16.17
N LEU A 58 6.07 -4.49 -15.95
CA LEU A 58 6.08 -3.58 -14.80
C LEU A 58 4.97 -2.52 -14.92
N GLU A 59 4.83 -1.92 -16.10
CA GLU A 59 3.78 -0.95 -16.36
C GLU A 59 2.38 -1.56 -16.20
N GLN A 60 2.18 -2.78 -16.73
CA GLN A 60 0.95 -3.53 -16.54
C GLN A 60 0.68 -3.84 -15.06
N SER A 61 1.70 -4.23 -14.30
CA SER A 61 1.57 -4.49 -12.86
C SER A 61 1.13 -3.24 -12.09
N ILE A 62 1.71 -2.09 -12.41
CA ILE A 62 1.35 -0.80 -11.80
C ILE A 62 -0.09 -0.43 -12.16
N GLU A 63 -0.48 -0.56 -13.42
CA GLU A 63 -1.83 -0.24 -13.86
C GLU A 63 -2.87 -1.17 -13.23
N ASN A 64 -2.58 -2.46 -13.17
CA ASN A 64 -3.42 -3.42 -12.45
C ASN A 64 -3.57 -3.06 -10.97
N ALA A 65 -2.48 -2.68 -10.30
CA ALA A 65 -2.53 -2.26 -8.90
C ALA A 65 -3.42 -1.03 -8.71
N LYS A 66 -3.27 -0.01 -9.57
CA LYS A 66 -4.14 1.18 -9.58
C LYS A 66 -5.61 0.82 -9.79
N GLN A 67 -5.90 -0.06 -10.73
CA GLN A 67 -7.27 -0.48 -11.03
C GLN A 67 -7.92 -1.17 -9.83
N PHE A 68 -7.20 -2.04 -9.12
CA PHE A 68 -7.71 -2.68 -7.90
C PHE A 68 -7.91 -1.70 -6.75
N GLU A 69 -7.01 -0.72 -6.58
CA GLU A 69 -7.18 0.33 -5.58
C GLU A 69 -8.38 1.23 -5.91
N LEU A 70 -8.57 1.62 -7.18
CA LEU A 70 -9.75 2.36 -7.64
C LEU A 70 -11.04 1.57 -7.38
N ALA A 71 -11.03 0.27 -7.66
CA ALA A 71 -12.16 -0.62 -7.40
C ALA A 71 -12.49 -0.69 -5.90
N LYS A 72 -11.48 -0.73 -5.05
CA LYS A 72 -11.64 -0.71 -3.59
C LYS A 72 -12.28 0.58 -3.12
N VAL A 73 -11.76 1.73 -3.57
CA VAL A 73 -12.32 3.06 -3.26
C VAL A 73 -13.76 3.18 -3.73
N ASP A 74 -14.07 2.72 -4.94
CA ASP A 74 -15.40 2.73 -5.54
C ASP A 74 -16.42 1.96 -4.68
N GLN A 75 -16.11 0.73 -4.34
CA GLN A 75 -17.00 -0.13 -3.57
C GLN A 75 -17.19 0.34 -2.12
N ILE A 76 -16.16 0.96 -1.51
CA ILE A 76 -16.29 1.60 -0.20
C ILE A 76 -17.21 2.83 -0.30
N ALA A 77 -17.04 3.65 -1.33
CA ALA A 77 -17.90 4.81 -1.56
C ALA A 77 -19.36 4.38 -1.78
N ASP A 78 -19.59 3.36 -2.58
CA ASP A 78 -20.92 2.76 -2.78
C ASP A 78 -21.53 2.24 -1.47
N PHE A 79 -20.74 1.57 -0.64
CA PHE A 79 -21.18 1.11 0.68
C PHE A 79 -21.58 2.29 1.58
N VAL A 80 -20.75 3.34 1.62
CA VAL A 80 -21.01 4.55 2.41
C VAL A 80 -22.26 5.26 1.90
N ASN A 81 -22.42 5.43 0.60
CA ASN A 81 -23.60 6.06 0.00
C ASN A 81 -24.89 5.30 0.33
N LYS A 82 -24.87 3.98 0.32
CA LYS A 82 -26.04 3.14 0.59
C LYS A 82 -26.43 3.09 2.06
N ASN A 83 -25.42 3.05 2.97
CA ASN A 83 -25.67 2.74 4.37
C ASN A 83 -25.54 3.97 5.29
N HIS A 84 -24.95 5.06 4.79
CA HIS A 84 -24.61 6.25 5.56
C HIS A 84 -25.05 7.56 4.88
N ALA A 85 -26.04 7.49 3.98
CA ALA A 85 -26.56 8.66 3.28
C ALA A 85 -27.01 9.76 4.26
N GLY A 86 -26.65 11.00 3.95
CA GLY A 86 -26.97 12.18 4.78
C GLY A 86 -26.11 12.34 6.04
N GLN A 87 -25.24 11.39 6.35
CA GLN A 87 -24.36 11.44 7.53
C GLN A 87 -23.09 12.26 7.25
N LYS A 88 -22.44 12.69 8.34
CA LYS A 88 -21.15 13.38 8.29
C LYS A 88 -20.02 12.34 8.24
N VAL A 89 -19.25 12.39 7.20
CA VAL A 89 -18.15 11.43 6.95
C VAL A 89 -16.81 12.13 7.05
N VAL A 90 -15.89 11.55 7.83
CA VAL A 90 -14.47 11.91 7.85
C VAL A 90 -13.66 10.81 7.21
N VAL A 91 -12.72 11.19 6.37
CA VAL A 91 -11.71 10.27 5.82
C VAL A 91 -10.45 10.36 6.66
N LEU A 92 -9.98 9.21 7.17
CA LEU A 92 -8.68 9.07 7.82
C LEU A 92 -7.69 8.49 6.79
N ILE A 93 -6.65 9.25 6.48
CA ILE A 93 -5.62 8.89 5.49
C ILE A 93 -4.21 9.09 6.04
N LYS A 94 -3.20 8.52 5.40
CA LYS A 94 -1.78 8.79 5.70
C LYS A 94 -1.30 10.02 4.92
N SER A 95 -0.27 10.69 5.44
CA SER A 95 0.29 11.90 4.81
C SER A 95 0.90 11.64 3.42
N ASP A 96 1.44 10.47 3.16
CA ASP A 96 1.96 10.05 1.85
C ASP A 96 0.86 9.90 0.78
N MET A 97 -0.40 9.72 1.19
CA MET A 97 -1.54 9.63 0.29
C MET A 97 -2.08 11.00 -0.16
N LEU A 98 -1.61 12.11 0.43
CA LEU A 98 -2.02 13.46 0.06
C LEU A 98 -1.35 13.97 -1.23
N ASN A 99 -0.15 13.47 -1.52
CA ASN A 99 0.60 13.80 -2.71
C ASN A 99 1.03 12.51 -3.41
N PRO A 100 0.09 11.80 -4.05
CA PRO A 100 0.38 10.52 -4.66
C PRO A 100 1.41 10.67 -5.79
N SER A 101 2.32 9.72 -5.89
CA SER A 101 3.24 9.62 -7.02
C SER A 101 2.46 9.29 -8.30
N GLU A 102 3.11 9.42 -9.46
CA GLU A 102 2.54 9.05 -10.76
C GLU A 102 2.00 7.59 -10.79
N HIS A 103 2.56 6.75 -9.94
CA HIS A 103 2.19 5.33 -9.85
C HIS A 103 1.12 5.02 -8.79
N GLN A 104 0.58 6.03 -8.12
CA GLN A 104 -0.44 5.88 -7.09
C GLN A 104 -1.73 6.61 -7.50
N ILE A 105 -2.85 6.20 -6.91
CA ILE A 105 -4.13 6.92 -7.05
C ILE A 105 -4.25 8.00 -5.98
N ASP A 106 -4.97 9.07 -6.30
CA ASP A 106 -5.43 10.05 -5.31
C ASP A 106 -6.71 9.53 -4.63
N THR A 107 -6.52 8.70 -3.61
CA THR A 107 -7.60 8.04 -2.87
C THR A 107 -8.63 9.04 -2.32
N LEU A 108 -8.18 10.16 -1.79
CA LEU A 108 -9.08 11.18 -1.21
C LEU A 108 -9.96 11.82 -2.29
N LYS A 109 -9.36 12.22 -3.41
CA LYS A 109 -10.07 12.81 -4.55
C LYS A 109 -11.06 11.83 -5.16
N GLU A 110 -10.64 10.59 -5.40
CA GLU A 110 -11.48 9.55 -5.96
C GLU A 110 -12.67 9.24 -5.04
N PHE A 111 -12.43 9.02 -3.74
CA PHE A 111 -13.51 8.81 -2.78
C PHE A 111 -14.47 9.99 -2.73
N SER A 112 -13.94 11.21 -2.61
CA SER A 112 -14.75 12.44 -2.52
C SER A 112 -15.65 12.61 -3.73
N SER A 113 -15.15 12.34 -4.93
CA SER A 113 -15.93 12.45 -6.16
C SER A 113 -17.12 11.48 -6.22
N ARG A 114 -16.98 10.28 -5.62
CA ARG A 114 -17.97 9.21 -5.65
C ARG A 114 -19.05 9.36 -4.57
N VAL A 115 -18.74 10.02 -3.45
CA VAL A 115 -19.71 10.26 -2.37
C VAL A 115 -20.38 11.63 -2.46
N GLN A 116 -20.02 12.45 -3.44
CA GLN A 116 -20.50 13.83 -3.58
C GLN A 116 -22.06 13.89 -3.64
N GLY A 117 -22.63 14.69 -2.76
CA GLY A 117 -24.07 14.89 -2.68
C GLY A 117 -24.84 13.80 -1.94
N GLN A 118 -24.22 12.70 -1.57
CA GLN A 118 -24.84 11.61 -0.81
C GLN A 118 -24.57 11.70 0.68
N VAL A 119 -23.38 12.21 1.06
CA VAL A 119 -22.97 12.42 2.45
C VAL A 119 -22.42 13.85 2.63
N THR A 120 -22.28 14.29 3.87
CA THR A 120 -21.55 15.51 4.21
C THR A 120 -20.11 15.16 4.49
N LEU A 121 -19.22 15.38 3.53
CA LEU A 121 -17.79 15.14 3.72
C LEU A 121 -17.19 16.26 4.56
N LEU A 122 -16.54 15.90 5.66
CA LEU A 122 -15.78 16.79 6.52
C LEU A 122 -14.31 16.85 6.08
N GLU A 123 -13.53 17.79 6.66
CA GLU A 123 -12.09 17.84 6.43
C GLU A 123 -11.41 16.49 6.78
N PRO A 124 -10.49 16.01 5.95
CA PRO A 124 -9.81 14.74 6.21
C PRO A 124 -8.90 14.85 7.43
N VAL A 125 -8.84 13.78 8.19
CA VAL A 125 -7.88 13.63 9.28
C VAL A 125 -6.66 12.88 8.78
N VAL A 126 -5.47 13.45 8.98
CA VAL A 126 -4.23 12.94 8.42
C VAL A 126 -3.37 12.29 9.49
N LEU A 127 -3.03 11.03 9.29
CA LEU A 127 -2.01 10.32 10.06
C LEU A 127 -0.63 10.66 9.46
N GLN A 128 0.15 11.44 10.20
CA GLN A 128 1.49 11.84 9.74
C GLN A 128 2.45 10.66 9.76
N ILE A 129 3.11 10.45 8.64
CA ILE A 129 4.20 9.50 8.47
C ILE A 129 5.45 10.33 8.14
N THR A 130 6.59 9.93 8.67
CA THR A 130 7.87 10.56 8.38
C THR A 130 8.28 10.23 6.95
N ASP A 131 8.44 11.25 6.11
CA ASP A 131 9.04 11.07 4.79
C ASP A 131 10.57 11.03 4.94
N PRO A 132 11.22 9.88 4.68
CA PRO A 132 12.66 9.76 4.79
C PRO A 132 13.44 10.77 3.94
N SER A 133 12.84 11.22 2.82
CA SER A 133 13.47 12.18 1.91
C SER A 133 13.56 13.60 2.51
N THR A 134 12.74 13.90 3.52
CA THR A 134 12.73 15.21 4.21
C THR A 134 13.66 15.27 5.41
N LEU A 135 14.19 14.13 5.83
CA LEU A 135 15.09 14.06 6.98
C LEU A 135 16.47 14.62 6.61
N GLN A 136 16.91 15.64 7.36
CA GLN A 136 18.25 16.16 7.26
C GLN A 136 19.11 15.55 8.38
N PRO A 137 20.42 15.31 8.16
CA PRO A 137 21.33 14.94 9.24
C PRO A 137 21.25 15.99 10.36
N GLU A 138 21.16 15.55 11.60
CA GLU A 138 21.18 16.47 12.76
C GLU A 138 22.47 17.27 12.81
N ASP A 139 23.57 16.67 12.36
CA ASP A 139 24.87 17.31 12.17
C ASP A 139 25.42 16.93 10.78
N PRO A 140 25.44 17.88 9.82
CA PRO A 140 25.97 17.63 8.47
C PRO A 140 27.46 17.24 8.45
N GLU A 141 28.23 17.61 9.50
CA GLU A 141 29.67 17.29 9.60
C GLU A 141 29.90 15.89 10.19
N SER A 142 28.96 15.34 10.94
CA SER A 142 29.10 14.00 11.53
C SER A 142 29.03 12.87 10.54
N GLY A 143 28.36 13.09 9.41
CA GLY A 143 28.05 12.05 8.41
C GLY A 143 27.07 10.98 8.92
N GLU A 144 26.45 11.18 10.07
CA GLU A 144 25.46 10.27 10.61
C GLU A 144 24.15 10.41 9.82
N MET A 145 23.56 9.27 9.45
CA MET A 145 22.27 9.23 8.80
C MET A 145 21.19 9.65 9.80
N PRO A 146 20.19 10.44 9.38
CA PRO A 146 19.09 10.81 10.26
C PRO A 146 18.33 9.56 10.71
N TYR A 147 17.81 9.60 11.93
CA TYR A 147 16.97 8.54 12.45
C TYR A 147 15.67 8.43 11.66
N ILE A 148 15.44 7.27 11.08
CA ILE A 148 14.18 6.94 10.39
C ILE A 148 13.38 6.07 11.36
N PRO A 149 12.22 6.56 11.86
CA PRO A 149 11.36 5.77 12.73
C PRO A 149 10.92 4.49 12.05
N SER A 150 10.83 3.39 12.79
CA SER A 150 10.30 2.15 12.26
C SER A 150 8.79 2.26 12.01
N PRO A 151 8.21 1.43 11.13
CA PRO A 151 6.75 1.39 10.94
C PRO A 151 5.99 1.14 12.25
N GLU A 152 6.56 0.37 13.18
CA GLU A 152 5.96 0.10 14.50
C GLU A 152 5.90 1.35 15.37
N GLU A 153 6.91 2.22 15.27
CA GLU A 153 6.93 3.49 16.01
C GLU A 153 5.97 4.51 15.41
N GLU A 154 5.84 4.52 14.09
CA GLU A 154 4.97 5.46 13.39
C GLU A 154 3.49 5.04 13.36
N LEU A 155 3.24 3.75 13.16
CA LEU A 155 1.91 3.18 13.00
C LEU A 155 1.49 2.42 14.28
N ASN A 156 1.58 3.06 15.44
CA ASN A 156 1.22 2.48 16.72
C ASN A 156 -0.20 2.86 17.16
N ALA A 157 -0.74 2.13 18.12
CA ALA A 157 -2.09 2.33 18.65
C ALA A 157 -2.34 3.75 19.17
N LYS A 158 -1.34 4.40 19.75
CA LYS A 158 -1.49 5.74 20.31
C LYS A 158 -1.79 6.76 19.20
N LYS A 159 -0.99 6.77 18.13
CA LYS A 159 -1.19 7.68 16.99
C LYS A 159 -2.56 7.46 16.35
N PHE A 160 -2.94 6.20 16.10
CA PHE A 160 -4.27 5.89 15.56
C PHE A 160 -5.40 6.34 16.49
N ASN A 161 -5.29 6.07 17.79
CA ASN A 161 -6.29 6.46 18.78
C ASN A 161 -6.47 7.99 18.86
N ASP A 162 -5.38 8.74 18.75
CA ASP A 162 -5.45 10.20 18.76
C ASP A 162 -6.16 10.71 17.50
N LYS A 163 -5.92 10.10 16.33
CA LYS A 163 -6.61 10.42 15.09
C LYS A 163 -8.08 10.00 15.08
N PHE A 164 -8.43 8.86 15.64
CA PHE A 164 -9.84 8.48 15.82
C PHE A 164 -10.60 9.45 16.76
N LYS A 165 -9.96 9.93 17.84
CA LYS A 165 -10.53 10.98 18.69
C LYS A 165 -10.70 12.30 17.94
N GLU A 166 -9.74 12.66 17.09
CA GLU A 166 -9.81 13.84 16.22
C GLU A 166 -11.01 13.74 15.26
N CYS A 167 -11.20 12.59 14.59
CA CYS A 167 -12.37 12.32 13.75
C CYS A 167 -13.69 12.51 14.54
N LYS A 168 -13.76 11.96 15.74
CA LYS A 168 -14.93 12.10 16.61
C LYS A 168 -15.14 13.57 17.03
N ALA A 169 -14.09 14.28 17.39
CA ALA A 169 -14.15 15.71 17.78
C ALA A 169 -14.58 16.61 16.61
N ALA A 170 -14.28 16.25 15.37
CA ALA A 170 -14.78 16.91 14.17
C ALA A 170 -16.29 16.72 13.95
N GLY A 171 -16.96 15.91 14.76
CA GLY A 171 -18.39 15.64 14.68
C GLY A 171 -18.77 14.63 13.60
N ALA A 172 -17.86 13.72 13.26
CA ALA A 172 -18.13 12.64 12.32
C ALA A 172 -19.19 11.67 12.85
N ASP A 173 -20.12 11.26 11.99
CA ASP A 173 -20.99 10.12 12.21
C ASP A 173 -20.33 8.81 11.72
N VAL A 174 -19.46 8.95 10.70
CA VAL A 174 -18.74 7.84 10.08
C VAL A 174 -17.28 8.22 9.85
N VAL A 175 -16.37 7.32 10.16
CA VAL A 175 -14.95 7.41 9.82
C VAL A 175 -14.62 6.36 8.78
N VAL A 176 -14.20 6.79 7.59
CA VAL A 176 -13.66 5.89 6.56
C VAL A 176 -12.14 5.89 6.67
N ASN A 177 -11.58 4.76 7.07
CA ASN A 177 -10.16 4.65 7.35
C ASN A 177 -9.42 4.00 6.17
N PHE A 178 -8.73 4.82 5.38
CA PHE A 178 -7.77 4.40 4.35
C PHE A 178 -6.33 4.34 4.88
N ALA A 179 -6.08 4.84 6.09
CA ALA A 179 -4.74 4.80 6.67
C ALA A 179 -4.28 3.39 7.07
N GLY A 180 -5.18 2.40 6.97
CA GLY A 180 -4.90 1.03 7.39
C GLY A 180 -5.02 0.84 8.90
N MET A 181 -4.22 -0.07 9.44
CA MET A 181 -4.23 -0.45 10.86
C MET A 181 -2.83 -0.28 11.45
N PRO A 182 -2.67 -0.28 12.79
CA PRO A 182 -1.35 -0.33 13.41
C PRO A 182 -0.49 -1.46 12.88
N ALA A 183 0.83 -1.23 12.79
CA ALA A 183 1.77 -2.20 12.25
C ALA A 183 1.84 -3.48 13.10
N MET A 184 1.67 -3.35 14.43
CA MET A 184 1.73 -4.48 15.36
C MET A 184 0.32 -4.98 15.74
N PRO A 185 0.07 -6.31 15.74
CA PRO A 185 -1.22 -6.88 16.12
C PRO A 185 -1.67 -6.50 17.54
N GLU A 186 -0.73 -6.40 18.48
CA GLU A 186 -1.01 -6.01 19.87
C GLU A 186 -1.53 -4.57 19.97
N ASP A 187 -1.08 -3.71 19.07
CA ASP A 187 -1.54 -2.32 19.00
C ASP A 187 -2.93 -2.21 18.38
N THR A 188 -3.23 -3.06 17.41
CA THR A 188 -4.59 -3.15 16.87
C THR A 188 -5.62 -3.44 17.95
N GLN A 189 -5.32 -4.37 18.89
CA GLN A 189 -6.21 -4.69 20.01
C GLN A 189 -6.42 -3.52 20.99
N LYS A 190 -5.49 -2.54 21.02
CA LYS A 190 -5.57 -1.35 21.88
C LYS A 190 -6.33 -0.19 21.25
N LEU A 191 -6.83 -0.34 20.04
CA LEU A 191 -7.55 0.75 19.38
C LEU A 191 -8.83 1.12 20.14
N ILE A 192 -9.05 2.42 20.31
CA ILE A 192 -10.20 2.97 21.04
C ILE A 192 -11.54 2.59 20.37
N ILE A 193 -11.53 2.40 19.06
CA ILE A 193 -12.73 2.06 18.28
C ILE A 193 -13.42 0.79 18.79
N TRP A 194 -12.69 -0.18 19.39
CA TRP A 194 -13.29 -1.39 19.96
C TRP A 194 -14.15 -1.14 21.20
N ARG A 195 -13.99 0.05 21.83
CA ARG A 195 -14.73 0.46 23.01
C ARG A 195 -15.82 1.50 22.67
N TRP A 196 -15.97 1.85 21.39
CA TRP A 196 -16.97 2.79 20.96
C TRP A 196 -18.37 2.18 21.08
N GLY A 197 -19.30 3.01 21.57
CA GLY A 197 -20.70 2.66 21.74
C GLY A 197 -21.55 3.15 20.56
N THR A 198 -22.86 3.05 20.73
CA THR A 198 -23.84 3.42 19.69
C THR A 198 -23.89 4.90 19.35
N LYS A 199 -23.34 5.76 20.23
CA LYS A 199 -23.28 7.22 20.03
C LYS A 199 -21.94 7.68 19.41
N ASP A 200 -21.00 6.77 19.29
CA ASP A 200 -19.71 7.05 18.68
C ASP A 200 -19.79 6.87 17.15
N PRO A 201 -18.85 7.47 16.38
CA PRO A 201 -18.81 7.27 14.95
C PRO A 201 -18.73 5.81 14.55
N LYS A 202 -19.40 5.44 13.47
CA LYS A 202 -19.20 4.13 12.81
C LYS A 202 -17.89 4.16 12.06
N VAL A 203 -17.23 3.02 11.99
CA VAL A 203 -15.95 2.90 11.28
C VAL A 203 -16.11 1.98 10.07
N VAL A 204 -15.59 2.41 8.93
CA VAL A 204 -15.42 1.60 7.72
C VAL A 204 -13.92 1.46 7.50
N LEU A 205 -13.40 0.24 7.51
CA LEU A 205 -11.98 -0.04 7.31
C LEU A 205 -11.74 -0.42 5.85
N ALA A 206 -10.95 0.37 5.14
CA ALA A 206 -10.65 0.13 3.73
C ALA A 206 -9.74 -1.08 3.52
N GLU A 207 -9.02 -1.50 4.55
CA GLU A 207 -8.14 -2.65 4.51
C GLU A 207 -7.96 -3.23 5.90
N ILE A 208 -8.06 -4.56 5.98
CA ILE A 208 -7.60 -5.32 7.14
C ILE A 208 -6.48 -6.22 6.65
N MET A 209 -5.29 -6.05 7.21
CA MET A 209 -4.21 -7.01 7.04
C MET A 209 -4.65 -8.35 7.62
N GLU A 210 -4.14 -9.46 7.09
CA GLU A 210 -4.31 -10.80 7.68
C GLU A 210 -3.85 -10.75 9.13
N MET A 211 -4.80 -10.61 10.03
CA MET A 211 -4.54 -10.55 11.45
C MET A 211 -4.98 -11.85 12.10
N ASN A 212 -4.17 -12.35 13.03
CA ASN A 212 -4.54 -13.40 14.00
C ASN A 212 -5.59 -12.88 15.00
N PHE A 213 -6.73 -12.42 14.49
CA PHE A 213 -7.70 -11.73 15.28
C PHE A 213 -9.11 -12.05 14.74
N ASP A 214 -10.02 -12.38 15.62
CA ASP A 214 -11.37 -12.77 15.24
C ASP A 214 -12.12 -11.61 14.55
N PRO A 215 -12.29 -11.65 13.23
CA PRO A 215 -13.03 -10.60 12.50
C PRO A 215 -14.47 -10.42 12.99
N LYS A 216 -15.08 -11.42 13.63
CA LYS A 216 -16.42 -11.30 14.21
C LYS A 216 -16.45 -10.31 15.38
N SER A 217 -15.35 -10.19 16.13
CA SER A 217 -15.23 -9.22 17.21
C SER A 217 -15.16 -7.78 16.72
N LEU A 218 -14.74 -7.56 15.44
CA LEU A 218 -14.69 -6.25 14.80
C LEU A 218 -16.07 -5.64 14.57
N LEU A 219 -17.07 -6.48 14.30
CA LEU A 219 -18.40 -6.07 13.82
C LEU A 219 -19.30 -5.49 14.93
N GLY A 220 -18.73 -4.89 15.96
CA GLY A 220 -19.43 -4.07 16.94
C GLY A 220 -19.45 -2.58 16.52
N PRO A 221 -18.33 -1.89 16.73
CA PRO A 221 -18.16 -0.49 16.32
C PRO A 221 -17.84 -0.31 14.84
N VAL A 222 -17.26 -1.34 14.18
CA VAL A 222 -16.96 -1.34 12.75
C VAL A 222 -18.20 -1.76 11.98
N SER A 223 -18.68 -0.87 11.09
CA SER A 223 -19.85 -1.15 10.26
C SER A 223 -19.51 -2.01 9.04
N ALA A 224 -18.31 -1.88 8.51
CA ALA A 224 -17.80 -2.71 7.44
C ALA A 224 -16.27 -2.69 7.41
N PHE A 225 -15.70 -3.74 6.83
CA PHE A 225 -14.29 -3.77 6.46
C PHE A 225 -14.09 -4.49 5.13
N VAL A 226 -13.04 -4.10 4.42
CA VAL A 226 -12.60 -4.78 3.19
C VAL A 226 -11.55 -5.81 3.56
N ALA A 227 -11.72 -7.02 3.05
CA ALA A 227 -10.76 -8.10 3.21
C ALA A 227 -10.41 -8.71 1.85
N SER A 228 -9.18 -9.19 1.71
CA SER A 228 -8.74 -9.95 0.53
C SER A 228 -9.31 -11.36 0.57
N LYS A 229 -9.69 -11.90 -0.60
CA LYS A 229 -10.08 -13.30 -0.74
C LYS A 229 -8.83 -14.19 -0.74
N PRO A 230 -8.78 -15.29 0.04
CA PRO A 230 -7.58 -16.12 0.18
C PRO A 230 -7.22 -16.88 -1.11
N ASP A 231 -8.20 -17.12 -1.95
CA ASP A 231 -8.08 -17.86 -3.22
C ASP A 231 -8.14 -16.95 -4.46
N ALA A 232 -8.00 -15.64 -4.27
CA ALA A 232 -7.93 -14.70 -5.38
C ALA A 232 -6.69 -14.98 -6.23
N GLN A 233 -6.89 -15.62 -7.41
CA GLN A 233 -5.83 -15.89 -8.36
C GLN A 233 -5.79 -14.76 -9.39
N PHE A 234 -4.75 -13.94 -9.31
CA PHE A 234 -4.49 -12.88 -10.27
C PHE A 234 -2.98 -12.66 -10.37
N ASP A 235 -2.44 -12.87 -11.56
CA ASP A 235 -1.05 -12.60 -11.86
C ASP A 235 -0.90 -11.15 -12.36
N TYR A 236 -0.42 -10.26 -11.51
CA TYR A 236 -0.25 -8.84 -11.83
C TYR A 236 0.59 -8.56 -13.07
N LEU A 237 1.47 -9.48 -13.42
CA LEU A 237 2.37 -9.33 -14.57
C LEU A 237 1.75 -9.85 -15.86
N LYS A 238 0.79 -10.78 -15.80
CA LYS A 238 0.24 -11.47 -16.97
C LYS A 238 -1.23 -11.18 -17.22
N ASP A 239 -2.00 -11.04 -16.15
CA ASP A 239 -3.43 -10.81 -16.27
C ASP A 239 -3.71 -9.31 -16.42
N THR A 240 -4.82 -8.96 -17.01
CA THR A 240 -5.30 -7.58 -17.07
C THR A 240 -6.48 -7.42 -16.13
N ALA A 241 -6.41 -6.43 -15.24
CA ALA A 241 -7.50 -6.16 -14.31
C ALA A 241 -8.77 -5.75 -15.06
N PRO A 242 -9.96 -6.22 -14.63
CA PRO A 242 -11.23 -5.81 -15.23
C PRO A 242 -11.38 -4.28 -15.21
N GLU A 243 -11.89 -3.70 -16.31
CA GLU A 243 -12.19 -2.27 -16.36
C GLU A 243 -13.38 -1.89 -15.45
N ASN A 244 -14.31 -2.82 -15.25
CA ASN A 244 -15.43 -2.65 -14.34
C ASN A 244 -14.95 -2.76 -12.89
N PHE A 245 -15.11 -1.70 -12.10
CA PHE A 245 -14.65 -1.64 -10.71
C PHE A 245 -15.30 -2.71 -9.82
N LYS A 246 -16.58 -3.03 -10.04
CA LYS A 246 -17.21 -4.09 -9.26
C LYS A 246 -16.63 -5.45 -9.57
N GLU A 247 -16.38 -5.76 -10.84
CA GLU A 247 -15.74 -7.02 -11.24
C GLU A 247 -14.32 -7.12 -10.73
N ALA A 248 -13.53 -6.02 -10.83
CA ALA A 248 -12.19 -5.96 -10.30
C ALA A 248 -12.20 -6.17 -8.77
N PHE A 249 -13.10 -5.50 -8.06
CA PHE A 249 -13.25 -5.69 -6.62
C PHE A 249 -13.63 -7.12 -6.26
N ASP A 250 -14.67 -7.65 -6.90
CA ASP A 250 -15.18 -9.00 -6.63
C ASP A 250 -14.14 -10.09 -6.94
N LEU A 251 -13.19 -9.82 -7.83
CA LEU A 251 -12.10 -10.76 -8.14
C LEU A 251 -11.16 -10.95 -6.94
N ARG A 252 -10.92 -9.91 -6.13
CA ARG A 252 -9.88 -9.92 -5.09
C ARG A 252 -10.38 -9.68 -3.68
N TYR A 253 -11.46 -8.93 -3.53
CA TYR A 253 -11.89 -8.40 -2.25
C TYR A 253 -13.31 -8.78 -1.93
N VAL A 254 -13.68 -8.60 -0.67
CA VAL A 254 -15.04 -8.69 -0.18
C VAL A 254 -15.24 -7.62 0.91
N ILE A 255 -16.40 -6.97 0.89
CA ILE A 255 -16.82 -6.14 2.03
C ILE A 255 -17.51 -7.04 3.03
N VAL A 256 -16.98 -7.09 4.24
CA VAL A 256 -17.57 -7.83 5.36
C VAL A 256 -18.35 -6.86 6.22
N THR A 257 -19.62 -7.16 6.44
CA THR A 257 -20.54 -6.45 7.33
C THR A 257 -21.10 -7.42 8.36
N LYS A 258 -21.78 -6.89 9.38
CA LYS A 258 -22.45 -7.73 10.37
C LYS A 258 -23.47 -8.69 9.75
N GLU A 259 -24.14 -8.22 8.69
CA GLU A 259 -25.22 -8.96 8.02
C GLU A 259 -24.68 -10.12 7.19
N ASN A 260 -23.55 -9.94 6.48
CA ASN A 260 -23.00 -10.97 5.60
C ASN A 260 -21.88 -11.80 6.24
N ALA A 261 -21.35 -11.40 7.40
CA ALA A 261 -20.28 -12.12 8.10
C ALA A 261 -20.52 -13.62 8.24
N PRO A 262 -21.74 -14.12 8.59
CA PRO A 262 -21.97 -15.57 8.67
C PRO A 262 -21.77 -16.31 7.35
N ASN A 263 -21.94 -15.62 6.22
CA ASN A 263 -21.76 -16.19 4.89
C ASN A 263 -20.31 -16.09 4.39
N VAL A 264 -19.61 -15.05 4.80
CA VAL A 264 -18.26 -14.70 4.32
C VAL A 264 -17.16 -15.28 5.21
N LEU A 265 -17.41 -15.36 6.54
CA LEU A 265 -16.43 -15.85 7.52
C LEU A 265 -16.70 -17.30 7.90
N ASP A 266 -15.64 -18.07 8.10
CA ASP A 266 -15.70 -19.41 8.65
C ASP A 266 -15.90 -19.42 10.19
N GLU A 267 -15.84 -20.59 10.80
CA GLU A 267 -15.98 -20.75 12.26
C GLU A 267 -14.86 -20.08 13.06
N ASN A 268 -13.66 -19.96 12.46
CA ASN A 268 -12.50 -19.30 13.04
C ASN A 268 -12.46 -17.78 12.73
N GLY A 269 -13.46 -17.27 12.01
CA GLY A 269 -13.53 -15.87 11.61
C GLY A 269 -12.67 -15.51 10.38
N MET A 270 -12.09 -16.49 9.70
CA MET A 270 -11.31 -16.27 8.48
C MET A 270 -12.23 -16.13 7.27
N ILE A 271 -11.77 -15.41 6.25
CA ILE A 271 -12.50 -15.33 4.98
C ILE A 271 -12.55 -16.71 4.34
N LYS A 272 -13.76 -17.16 4.01
CA LYS A 272 -13.98 -18.45 3.34
C LYS A 272 -13.37 -18.48 1.95
N SER A 273 -12.79 -19.61 1.56
CA SER A 273 -12.43 -19.87 0.17
C SER A 273 -13.67 -20.11 -0.70
N GLY A 274 -13.57 -19.84 -2.01
CA GLY A 274 -14.64 -20.06 -2.97
C GLY A 274 -15.76 -19.04 -2.94
N LEU A 275 -15.56 -17.87 -2.35
CA LEU A 275 -16.50 -16.76 -2.44
C LEU A 275 -16.57 -16.25 -3.88
N LYS A 276 -17.76 -16.32 -4.49
CA LYS A 276 -18.03 -15.82 -5.84
C LYS A 276 -18.31 -14.32 -5.82
#